data_056c409a833ce7aed04807e25168fea1
#
_entry.id   056c409a833ce7aed04807e25168fea1
#
_cell.length_a   1.000
_cell.length_b   1.000
_cell.length_c   1.000
_cell.angle_alpha   90.00
_cell.angle_beta   90.00
_cell.angle_gamma   90.00
#
_symmetry.space_group_name_H-M   'P 1'
#
loop_
_entity.id
_entity.type
_entity.pdbx_description
1 polymer ?
#
loop_
_entity_poly.entity_id
_entity_poly.type
_entity_poly.pdbx_seq_one_letter_code
_entity_poly.pdbx_strand_id
1 'polypeptide(L)'
;IADFDTFDLVNFNRQAGALVSTLGLPKVDVLSTMVWDINPECDLRQFPQGVSVDNLDDFLRGVDLYVDALDFFAFEARREVFAACHRLGIPAVTAAPLGIGAAVLVFLPGRMSFEEYFCFEGCDEEEMAMRFLLGLSPAMLQLGYLADPTRVNLAERRGPSTVAACQLCAGVTATEALKILLGRDGVRAAPHGYQFDAYRNRLVRTWRPGGNRNPIQRIALWIARRQLNRM
;
A
#
# COMPACT_ATOMS: atom_id res chain seq x y z
N ILE A 1 3.65 -14.62 -4.74
CA ILE A 1 2.33 -13.97 -4.76
C ILE A 1 1.43 -14.58 -3.69
N ALA A 2 0.70 -13.74 -2.94
CA ALA A 2 -0.20 -14.16 -1.88
C ALA A 2 -1.54 -13.43 -2.00
N ASP A 3 -2.65 -14.16 -1.99
CA ASP A 3 -4.02 -13.65 -1.91
C ASP A 3 -4.96 -14.80 -1.55
N PHE A 4 -5.89 -14.58 -0.62
CA PHE A 4 -6.88 -15.60 -0.22
C PHE A 4 -8.29 -15.34 -0.76
N ASP A 5 -8.47 -14.22 -1.47
CA ASP A 5 -9.76 -13.82 -2.02
C ASP A 5 -10.08 -14.51 -3.35
N THR A 6 -11.37 -14.44 -3.71
CA THR A 6 -11.87 -14.70 -5.06
C THR A 6 -12.26 -13.39 -5.74
N PHE A 7 -12.30 -13.40 -7.08
CA PHE A 7 -12.84 -12.26 -7.82
C PHE A 7 -14.34 -12.14 -7.63
N ASP A 8 -14.79 -10.94 -7.29
CA ASP A 8 -16.19 -10.57 -7.14
C ASP A 8 -16.52 -9.39 -8.07
N LEU A 9 -17.80 -9.17 -8.33
CA LEU A 9 -18.32 -8.08 -9.17
C LEU A 9 -17.79 -6.70 -8.75
N VAL A 10 -17.63 -6.47 -7.45
CA VAL A 10 -17.08 -5.22 -6.89
C VAL A 10 -15.63 -4.95 -7.32
N ASN A 11 -14.90 -5.94 -7.82
CA ASN A 11 -13.52 -5.80 -8.27
C ASN A 11 -13.40 -5.31 -9.71
N PHE A 12 -14.47 -5.43 -10.53
CA PHE A 12 -14.46 -5.15 -11.98
C PHE A 12 -14.07 -3.71 -12.31
N ASN A 13 -14.34 -2.80 -11.42
CA ASN A 13 -14.06 -1.39 -11.64
C ASN A 13 -12.57 -1.02 -11.56
N ARG A 14 -11.69 -1.94 -11.07
CA ARG A 14 -10.30 -1.54 -10.83
C ARG A 14 -9.24 -2.63 -10.82
N GLN A 15 -9.59 -3.89 -10.55
CA GLN A 15 -8.59 -4.96 -10.39
C GLN A 15 -8.28 -5.64 -11.71
N ALA A 16 -6.99 -5.80 -12.01
CA ALA A 16 -6.54 -6.64 -13.12
C ALA A 16 -6.98 -8.09 -12.88
N GLY A 17 -7.41 -8.76 -13.94
CA GLY A 17 -7.93 -10.12 -13.85
C GLY A 17 -9.39 -10.24 -13.44
N ALA A 18 -10.06 -9.17 -13.01
CA ALA A 18 -11.50 -9.16 -12.71
C ALA A 18 -12.31 -9.05 -13.99
N LEU A 19 -12.76 -10.18 -14.51
CA LEU A 19 -13.52 -10.33 -15.75
C LEU A 19 -14.77 -11.20 -15.50
N VAL A 20 -15.74 -11.17 -16.43
CA VAL A 20 -16.92 -12.06 -16.36
C VAL A 20 -16.50 -13.53 -16.31
N SER A 21 -15.46 -13.89 -17.05
CA SER A 21 -14.94 -15.26 -17.11
C SER A 21 -14.16 -15.71 -15.87
N THR A 22 -13.75 -14.77 -15.00
CA THR A 22 -12.97 -15.06 -13.79
C THR A 22 -13.75 -14.85 -12.50
N LEU A 23 -15.03 -14.48 -12.60
CA LEU A 23 -15.91 -14.29 -11.45
C LEU A 23 -15.98 -15.56 -10.59
N GLY A 24 -15.73 -15.44 -9.30
CA GLY A 24 -15.70 -16.54 -8.34
C GLY A 24 -14.43 -17.38 -8.34
N LEU A 25 -13.47 -17.13 -9.24
CA LEU A 25 -12.18 -17.82 -9.24
C LEU A 25 -11.22 -17.19 -8.22
N PRO A 26 -10.33 -18.00 -7.60
CA PRO A 26 -9.30 -17.47 -6.72
C PRO A 26 -8.41 -16.44 -7.43
N LYS A 27 -8.17 -15.30 -6.78
CA LYS A 27 -7.34 -14.24 -7.38
C LYS A 27 -5.92 -14.70 -7.66
N VAL A 28 -5.35 -15.47 -6.75
CA VAL A 28 -3.98 -15.99 -6.91
C VAL A 28 -3.84 -16.87 -8.14
N ASP A 29 -4.84 -17.71 -8.46
CA ASP A 29 -4.80 -18.61 -9.62
C ASP A 29 -4.91 -17.84 -10.94
N VAL A 30 -5.86 -16.88 -10.99
CA VAL A 30 -6.06 -16.03 -12.18
C VAL A 30 -4.82 -15.18 -12.46
N LEU A 31 -4.29 -14.52 -11.42
CA LEU A 31 -3.11 -13.67 -11.59
C LEU A 31 -1.86 -14.50 -11.95
N SER A 32 -1.71 -15.70 -11.40
CA SER A 32 -0.62 -16.61 -11.78
C SER A 32 -0.71 -17.04 -13.25
N THR A 33 -1.91 -17.38 -13.72
CA THR A 33 -2.14 -17.69 -15.14
C THR A 33 -1.74 -16.49 -16.01
N MET A 34 -2.14 -15.27 -15.65
CA MET A 34 -1.73 -14.06 -16.39
C MET A 34 -0.21 -13.86 -16.41
N VAL A 35 0.49 -14.16 -15.31
CA VAL A 35 1.97 -14.09 -15.26
C VAL A 35 2.58 -15.10 -16.23
N TRP A 36 2.13 -16.35 -16.22
CA TRP A 36 2.65 -17.39 -17.12
C TRP A 36 2.29 -17.17 -18.60
N ASP A 37 1.16 -16.53 -18.89
CA ASP A 37 0.82 -16.10 -20.26
C ASP A 37 1.78 -15.02 -20.78
N ILE A 38 2.38 -14.21 -19.86
CA ILE A 38 3.38 -13.19 -20.22
C ILE A 38 4.79 -13.81 -20.25
N ASN A 39 5.14 -14.60 -19.24
CA ASN A 39 6.43 -15.25 -19.11
C ASN A 39 6.26 -16.68 -18.57
N PRO A 40 6.19 -17.70 -19.44
CA PRO A 40 5.98 -19.09 -19.03
C PRO A 40 7.14 -19.68 -18.21
N GLU A 41 8.33 -19.06 -18.25
CA GLU A 41 9.50 -19.49 -17.47
C GLU A 41 9.56 -18.82 -16.07
N CYS A 42 8.57 -18.02 -15.71
CA CYS A 42 8.54 -17.35 -14.41
C CYS A 42 8.37 -18.38 -13.29
N ASP A 43 9.34 -18.44 -12.37
CA ASP A 43 9.22 -19.21 -11.13
C ASP A 43 8.31 -18.46 -10.16
N LEU A 44 7.09 -18.97 -9.99
CA LEU A 44 6.05 -18.32 -9.23
C LEU A 44 5.61 -19.20 -8.06
N ARG A 45 5.85 -18.74 -6.83
CA ARG A 45 5.34 -19.35 -5.61
C ARG A 45 4.01 -18.73 -5.21
N GLN A 46 3.01 -19.56 -5.03
CA GLN A 46 1.66 -19.15 -4.67
C GLN A 46 1.38 -19.40 -3.19
N PHE A 47 0.76 -18.43 -2.52
CA PHE A 47 0.29 -18.50 -1.15
C PHE A 47 -1.23 -18.22 -1.11
N PRO A 48 -2.07 -19.22 -1.43
CA PRO A 48 -3.52 -19.03 -1.54
C PRO A 48 -4.21 -18.80 -0.20
N GLN A 49 -3.53 -19.03 0.92
CA GLN A 49 -4.03 -18.70 2.26
C GLN A 49 -3.64 -17.29 2.71
N GLY A 50 -3.01 -16.50 1.82
CA GLY A 50 -2.44 -15.21 2.17
C GLY A 50 -1.13 -15.33 2.95
N VAL A 51 -0.71 -14.22 3.57
CA VAL A 51 0.49 -14.18 4.42
C VAL A 51 0.09 -14.09 5.88
N SER A 52 0.68 -14.95 6.71
CA SER A 52 0.52 -15.00 8.15
C SER A 52 1.86 -15.24 8.84
N VAL A 53 1.90 -15.13 10.17
CA VAL A 53 3.09 -15.42 10.96
C VAL A 53 3.64 -16.82 10.66
N ASP A 54 2.76 -17.81 10.42
CA ASP A 54 3.14 -19.21 10.22
C ASP A 54 3.86 -19.46 8.89
N ASN A 55 3.60 -18.66 7.84
CA ASN A 55 4.19 -18.84 6.52
C ASN A 55 5.12 -17.70 6.08
N LEU A 56 5.32 -16.70 6.94
CA LEU A 56 6.05 -15.48 6.61
C LEU A 56 7.51 -15.74 6.19
N ASP A 57 8.21 -16.62 6.89
CA ASP A 57 9.61 -16.96 6.58
C ASP A 57 9.71 -17.69 5.24
N ASP A 58 8.73 -18.53 4.90
CA ASP A 58 8.66 -19.18 3.59
C ASP A 58 8.30 -18.18 2.48
N PHE A 59 7.35 -17.30 2.74
CA PHE A 59 6.96 -16.24 1.80
C PHE A 59 8.12 -15.32 1.43
N LEU A 60 8.96 -14.95 2.40
CA LEU A 60 10.09 -14.03 2.20
C LEU A 60 11.40 -14.72 1.83
N ARG A 61 11.42 -16.06 1.74
CA ARG A 61 12.66 -16.81 1.40
C ARG A 61 13.15 -16.47 0.00
N GLY A 62 14.37 -15.92 -0.09
CA GLY A 62 15.01 -15.56 -1.35
C GLY A 62 14.37 -14.36 -2.07
N VAL A 63 13.62 -13.54 -1.33
CA VAL A 63 13.00 -12.32 -1.87
C VAL A 63 13.99 -11.17 -1.81
N ASP A 64 14.21 -10.50 -2.94
CA ASP A 64 15.07 -9.32 -3.07
C ASP A 64 14.31 -8.00 -2.81
N LEU A 65 12.98 -8.03 -2.92
CA LEU A 65 12.11 -6.87 -2.71
C LEU A 65 10.69 -7.32 -2.37
N TYR A 66 10.13 -6.75 -1.31
CA TYR A 66 8.71 -6.89 -1.00
C TYR A 66 7.90 -5.72 -1.56
N VAL A 67 6.82 -6.02 -2.28
CA VAL A 67 5.83 -5.05 -2.76
C VAL A 67 4.54 -5.27 -2.00
N ASP A 68 4.15 -4.26 -1.20
CA ASP A 68 2.93 -4.30 -0.39
C ASP A 68 1.70 -3.98 -1.25
N ALA A 69 0.85 -4.98 -1.41
CA ALA A 69 -0.46 -4.88 -2.05
C ALA A 69 -1.59 -5.38 -1.14
N LEU A 70 -1.35 -5.48 0.17
CA LEU A 70 -2.35 -5.86 1.15
C LEU A 70 -3.50 -4.85 1.19
N ASP A 71 -4.70 -5.33 1.52
CA ASP A 71 -5.85 -4.46 1.76
C ASP A 71 -5.51 -3.35 2.77
N PHE A 72 -6.14 -2.17 2.59
CA PHE A 72 -5.84 -1.00 3.42
C PHE A 72 -5.88 -1.30 4.92
N PHE A 73 -6.85 -2.12 5.36
CA PHE A 73 -7.10 -2.44 6.77
C PHE A 73 -6.35 -3.68 7.28
N ALA A 74 -5.54 -4.34 6.46
CA ALA A 74 -4.74 -5.49 6.87
C ALA A 74 -3.50 -5.06 7.68
N PHE A 75 -3.72 -4.30 8.79
CA PHE A 75 -2.63 -3.67 9.55
C PHE A 75 -1.72 -4.68 10.22
N GLU A 76 -2.26 -5.71 10.86
CA GLU A 76 -1.44 -6.70 11.58
C GLU A 76 -0.56 -7.49 10.60
N ALA A 77 -1.13 -8.03 9.53
CA ALA A 77 -0.35 -8.74 8.51
C ALA A 77 0.72 -7.82 7.89
N ARG A 78 0.37 -6.56 7.63
CA ARG A 78 1.33 -5.58 7.11
C ARG A 78 2.47 -5.32 8.08
N ARG A 79 2.18 -5.11 9.36
CA ARG A 79 3.21 -4.91 10.41
C ARG A 79 4.17 -6.07 10.47
N GLU A 80 3.66 -7.30 10.47
CA GLU A 80 4.47 -8.53 10.53
C GLU A 80 5.39 -8.65 9.31
N VAL A 81 4.86 -8.44 8.10
CA VAL A 81 5.66 -8.52 6.87
C VAL A 81 6.74 -7.45 6.86
N PHE A 82 6.40 -6.19 7.17
CA PHE A 82 7.39 -5.11 7.19
C PHE A 82 8.45 -5.29 8.29
N ALA A 83 8.07 -5.80 9.45
CA ALA A 83 9.01 -6.12 10.52
C ALA A 83 9.98 -7.23 10.10
N ALA A 84 9.48 -8.28 9.44
CA ALA A 84 10.30 -9.34 8.90
C ALA A 84 11.23 -8.84 7.77
N CYS A 85 10.73 -8.03 6.83
CA CYS A 85 11.56 -7.40 5.80
C CYS A 85 12.70 -6.57 6.43
N HIS A 86 12.39 -5.76 7.44
CA HIS A 86 13.40 -4.95 8.14
C HIS A 86 14.45 -5.83 8.81
N ARG A 87 14.04 -6.89 9.50
CA ARG A 87 14.93 -7.87 10.16
C ARG A 87 15.83 -8.61 9.17
N LEU A 88 15.27 -9.02 8.03
CA LEU A 88 15.96 -9.80 6.99
C LEU A 88 16.77 -8.93 6.02
N GLY A 89 16.70 -7.61 6.14
CA GLY A 89 17.39 -6.71 5.22
C GLY A 89 16.76 -6.66 3.82
N ILE A 90 15.47 -6.95 3.70
CA ILE A 90 14.72 -6.92 2.43
C ILE A 90 14.12 -5.52 2.26
N PRO A 91 14.40 -4.81 1.16
CA PRO A 91 13.70 -3.59 0.79
C PRO A 91 12.19 -3.82 0.67
N ALA A 92 11.39 -2.81 1.04
CA ALA A 92 9.95 -2.91 0.93
C ALA A 92 9.35 -1.62 0.36
N VAL A 93 8.35 -1.75 -0.52
CA VAL A 93 7.62 -0.63 -1.11
C VAL A 93 6.15 -0.77 -0.77
N THR A 94 5.55 0.27 -0.22
CA THR A 94 4.09 0.38 -0.08
C THR A 94 3.57 1.55 -0.90
N ALA A 95 2.48 1.33 -1.60
CA ALA A 95 1.79 2.36 -2.35
C ALA A 95 0.28 2.18 -2.25
N ALA A 96 -0.42 3.30 -2.19
CA ALA A 96 -1.88 3.29 -2.14
C ALA A 96 -2.49 4.12 -3.27
N PRO A 97 -3.50 3.59 -3.98
CA PRO A 97 -4.30 4.37 -4.88
C PRO A 97 -5.21 5.31 -4.07
N LEU A 98 -5.04 6.62 -4.24
CA LEU A 98 -5.77 7.65 -3.50
C LEU A 98 -6.34 8.68 -4.46
N GLY A 99 -7.68 8.79 -4.49
CA GLY A 99 -8.37 9.66 -5.45
C GLY A 99 -8.11 9.22 -6.90
N ILE A 100 -7.50 10.08 -7.70
CA ILE A 100 -7.01 9.77 -9.06
C ILE A 100 -5.47 9.90 -9.08
N GLY A 101 -4.84 9.24 -8.11
CA GLY A 101 -3.41 9.31 -7.91
C GLY A 101 -2.86 8.16 -7.09
N ALA A 102 -1.59 8.25 -6.74
CA ALA A 102 -0.88 7.28 -5.93
C ALA A 102 0.00 7.97 -4.89
N ALA A 103 0.05 7.39 -3.69
CA ALA A 103 1.02 7.76 -2.66
C ALA A 103 1.99 6.60 -2.44
N VAL A 104 3.28 6.89 -2.27
CA VAL A 104 4.34 5.88 -2.22
C VAL A 104 5.30 6.15 -1.07
N LEU A 105 5.65 5.09 -0.37
CA LEU A 105 6.74 5.04 0.61
C LEU A 105 7.64 3.84 0.32
N VAL A 106 8.93 4.04 0.49
CA VAL A 106 9.96 3.02 0.34
C VAL A 106 10.68 2.85 1.68
N PHE A 107 10.85 1.61 2.12
CA PHE A 107 11.60 1.25 3.32
C PHE A 107 12.83 0.45 2.90
N LEU A 108 14.01 0.99 3.18
CA LEU A 108 15.27 0.34 2.84
C LEU A 108 15.98 -0.18 4.09
N PRO A 109 16.75 -1.27 3.98
CA PRO A 109 17.58 -1.79 5.05
C PRO A 109 18.48 -0.71 5.66
N GLY A 110 18.59 -0.69 7.00
CA GLY A 110 19.39 0.30 7.73
C GLY A 110 18.83 1.73 7.71
N ARG A 111 17.61 1.92 7.23
CA ARG A 111 16.88 3.17 7.28
C ARG A 111 15.67 3.04 8.20
N MET A 112 14.84 4.09 8.27
CA MET A 112 13.61 4.10 9.08
C MET A 112 12.71 2.92 8.74
N SER A 113 12.29 2.18 9.75
CA SER A 113 11.36 1.06 9.62
C SER A 113 9.91 1.54 9.44
N PHE A 114 9.04 0.61 9.07
CA PHE A 114 7.59 0.85 8.97
C PHE A 114 7.00 1.30 10.32
N GLU A 115 7.34 0.59 11.40
CA GLU A 115 6.83 0.91 12.74
C GLU A 115 7.35 2.27 13.25
N GLU A 116 8.61 2.61 13.01
CA GLU A 116 9.16 3.93 13.35
C GLU A 116 8.44 5.06 12.60
N TYR A 117 8.01 4.80 11.36
CA TYR A 117 7.32 5.79 10.54
C TYR A 117 5.85 5.93 10.92
N PHE A 118 5.09 4.83 11.01
CA PHE A 118 3.65 4.87 11.26
C PHE A 118 3.29 4.91 12.74
N CYS A 119 4.13 4.37 13.64
CA CYS A 119 3.96 4.36 15.10
C CYS A 119 2.64 3.69 15.52
N PHE A 120 2.41 2.46 15.07
CA PHE A 120 1.15 1.72 15.32
C PHE A 120 1.07 1.08 16.71
N GLU A 121 2.22 0.94 17.39
CA GLU A 121 2.25 0.35 18.73
C GLU A 121 1.27 1.02 19.69
N GLY A 122 0.42 0.22 20.35
CA GLY A 122 -0.59 0.69 21.29
C GLY A 122 -1.78 1.41 20.67
N CYS A 123 -1.92 1.41 19.34
CA CYS A 123 -3.06 2.00 18.65
C CYS A 123 -4.18 0.96 18.44
N ASP A 124 -5.43 1.41 18.50
CA ASP A 124 -6.57 0.66 17.99
C ASP A 124 -6.62 0.76 16.45
N GLU A 125 -7.55 0.00 15.84
CA GLU A 125 -7.67 -0.09 14.38
C GLU A 125 -8.02 1.26 13.73
N GLU A 126 -8.85 2.06 14.36
CA GLU A 126 -9.25 3.39 13.85
C GLU A 126 -8.05 4.35 13.86
N GLU A 127 -7.28 4.36 14.94
CA GLU A 127 -6.07 5.16 15.03
C GLU A 127 -5.00 4.68 14.02
N MET A 128 -4.84 3.36 13.83
CA MET A 128 -3.94 2.82 12.81
C MET A 128 -4.37 3.26 11.41
N ALA A 129 -5.67 3.22 11.09
CA ALA A 129 -6.21 3.67 9.80
C ALA A 129 -5.90 5.16 9.54
N MET A 130 -6.13 6.01 10.54
CA MET A 130 -5.79 7.44 10.44
C MET A 130 -4.29 7.67 10.25
N ARG A 131 -3.47 6.99 11.02
CA ARG A 131 -2.00 7.10 10.95
C ARG A 131 -1.47 6.59 9.62
N PHE A 132 -2.05 5.52 9.09
CA PHE A 132 -1.67 4.96 7.80
C PHE A 132 -2.03 5.92 6.66
N LEU A 133 -3.28 6.39 6.62
CA LEU A 133 -3.74 7.32 5.59
C LEU A 133 -2.92 8.61 5.57
N LEU A 134 -2.77 9.26 6.72
CA LEU A 134 -2.04 10.53 6.82
C LEU A 134 -0.53 10.36 6.65
N GLY A 135 0.03 9.21 7.07
CA GLY A 135 1.44 8.90 6.86
C GLY A 135 1.77 8.63 5.40
N LEU A 136 0.93 7.86 4.68
CA LEU A 136 1.10 7.61 3.25
C LEU A 136 0.91 8.89 2.42
N SER A 137 -0.05 9.71 2.78
CA SER A 137 -0.51 10.83 1.98
C SER A 137 -0.51 12.16 2.75
N PRO A 138 0.66 12.62 3.26
CA PRO A 138 0.71 13.84 4.06
C PRO A 138 0.26 15.11 3.32
N ALA A 139 0.27 15.09 1.99
CA ALA A 139 -0.18 16.20 1.15
C ALA A 139 -1.69 16.21 0.89
N MET A 140 -2.38 15.09 1.15
CA MET A 140 -3.83 14.91 1.01
C MET A 140 -4.41 15.52 -0.28
N LEU A 141 -3.73 15.33 -1.42
CA LEU A 141 -4.08 15.96 -2.70
C LEU A 141 -5.51 15.64 -3.15
N GLN A 142 -5.99 14.43 -2.84
CA GLN A 142 -7.32 13.95 -3.21
C GLN A 142 -8.47 14.71 -2.55
N LEU A 143 -8.29 15.29 -1.36
CA LEU A 143 -9.37 15.91 -0.59
C LEU A 143 -10.11 17.02 -1.36
N GLY A 144 -9.42 17.75 -2.21
CA GLY A 144 -9.99 18.92 -2.87
C GLY A 144 -10.96 18.60 -4.02
N TYR A 145 -11.11 17.32 -4.41
CA TYR A 145 -12.01 16.91 -5.50
C TYR A 145 -12.82 15.64 -5.17
N LEU A 146 -12.81 15.19 -3.92
CA LEU A 146 -13.72 14.13 -3.49
C LEU A 146 -15.16 14.61 -3.69
N ALA A 147 -15.89 13.94 -4.58
CA ALA A 147 -17.27 14.29 -4.89
C ALA A 147 -18.20 14.09 -3.68
N ASP A 148 -17.88 13.10 -2.86
CA ASP A 148 -18.65 12.78 -1.65
C ASP A 148 -17.67 12.31 -0.55
N PRO A 149 -17.25 13.22 0.35
CA PRO A 149 -16.37 12.87 1.47
C PRO A 149 -16.98 11.84 2.43
N THR A 150 -18.32 11.71 2.47
CA THR A 150 -19.01 10.76 3.36
C THR A 150 -18.84 9.31 2.90
N ARG A 151 -18.40 9.09 1.65
CA ARG A 151 -18.07 7.76 1.12
C ARG A 151 -16.74 7.21 1.64
N VAL A 152 -15.91 8.04 2.27
CA VAL A 152 -14.75 7.59 3.01
C VAL A 152 -15.21 7.25 4.43
N ASN A 153 -15.50 6.00 4.67
CA ASN A 153 -15.96 5.53 5.99
C ASN A 153 -14.98 4.48 6.52
N LEU A 154 -14.12 4.92 7.45
CA LEU A 154 -13.11 4.06 8.07
C LEU A 154 -13.74 2.97 8.93
N ALA A 155 -14.88 3.26 9.60
CA ALA A 155 -15.58 2.28 10.42
C ALA A 155 -16.22 1.15 9.56
N GLU A 156 -16.69 1.47 8.35
CA GLU A 156 -17.21 0.49 7.40
C GLU A 156 -16.12 -0.12 6.50
N ARG A 157 -14.85 0.21 6.73
CA ARG A 157 -13.71 -0.22 5.91
C ARG A 157 -13.89 0.08 4.42
N ARG A 158 -14.47 1.24 4.10
CA ARG A 158 -14.77 1.67 2.72
C ARG A 158 -13.99 2.90 2.33
N GLY A 159 -13.35 2.83 1.17
CA GLY A 159 -12.70 3.95 0.51
C GLY A 159 -12.93 3.89 -0.99
N PRO A 160 -13.26 5.02 -1.65
CA PRO A 160 -13.42 5.05 -3.09
C PRO A 160 -12.08 4.78 -3.77
N SER A 161 -12.09 3.88 -4.76
CA SER A 161 -10.94 3.55 -5.57
C SER A 161 -11.32 3.59 -7.04
N THR A 162 -10.42 4.08 -7.90
CA THR A 162 -10.63 4.18 -9.33
C THR A 162 -9.59 3.36 -10.09
N VAL A 163 -9.96 2.86 -11.28
CA VAL A 163 -9.01 2.15 -12.14
C VAL A 163 -7.80 3.02 -12.47
N ALA A 164 -8.00 4.31 -12.72
CA ALA A 164 -6.92 5.25 -13.00
C ALA A 164 -5.90 5.32 -11.84
N ALA A 165 -6.38 5.42 -10.60
CA ALA A 165 -5.52 5.44 -9.42
C ALA A 165 -4.77 4.11 -9.24
N CYS A 166 -5.44 2.96 -9.45
CA CYS A 166 -4.82 1.64 -9.34
C CYS A 166 -3.71 1.44 -10.39
N GLN A 167 -3.95 1.83 -11.65
CA GLN A 167 -2.95 1.73 -12.72
C GLN A 167 -1.75 2.66 -12.47
N LEU A 168 -1.99 3.90 -12.04
CA LEU A 168 -0.91 4.81 -11.64
C LEU A 168 -0.12 4.26 -10.44
N CYS A 169 -0.81 3.73 -9.44
CA CYS A 169 -0.19 3.12 -8.27
C CYS A 169 0.71 1.95 -8.68
N ALA A 170 0.23 1.05 -9.53
CA ALA A 170 1.02 -0.06 -10.06
C ALA A 170 2.24 0.42 -10.83
N GLY A 171 2.08 1.41 -11.72
CA GLY A 171 3.17 1.96 -12.53
C GLY A 171 4.27 2.64 -11.70
N VAL A 172 3.91 3.44 -10.71
CA VAL A 172 4.91 4.09 -9.84
C VAL A 172 5.59 3.09 -8.93
N THR A 173 4.84 2.11 -8.40
CA THR A 173 5.40 1.02 -7.56
C THR A 173 6.39 0.18 -8.35
N ALA A 174 6.04 -0.24 -9.56
CA ALA A 174 6.92 -0.99 -10.45
C ALA A 174 8.19 -0.19 -10.81
N THR A 175 8.06 1.12 -10.99
CA THR A 175 9.21 2.00 -11.24
C THR A 175 10.15 2.07 -10.04
N GLU A 176 9.65 2.20 -8.82
CA GLU A 176 10.49 2.17 -7.62
C GLU A 176 11.12 0.78 -7.43
N ALA A 177 10.35 -0.29 -7.63
CA ALA A 177 10.86 -1.66 -7.59
C ALA A 177 12.02 -1.87 -8.57
N LEU A 178 11.86 -1.43 -9.82
CA LEU A 178 12.91 -1.53 -10.84
C LEU A 178 14.18 -0.77 -10.43
N LYS A 179 14.05 0.46 -9.89
CA LYS A 179 15.19 1.24 -9.42
C LYS A 179 15.92 0.55 -8.27
N ILE A 180 15.20 -0.03 -7.32
CA ILE A 180 15.78 -0.75 -6.18
C ILE A 180 16.53 -1.99 -6.68
N LEU A 181 15.90 -2.83 -7.47
CA LEU A 181 16.49 -4.07 -7.96
C LEU A 181 17.71 -3.85 -8.86
N LEU A 182 17.73 -2.76 -9.62
CA LEU A 182 18.85 -2.41 -10.50
C LEU A 182 19.90 -1.49 -9.84
N GLY A 183 19.75 -1.17 -8.55
CA GLY A 183 20.65 -0.26 -7.84
C GLY A 183 20.73 1.14 -8.48
N ARG A 184 19.61 1.63 -9.03
CA ARG A 184 19.57 2.94 -9.69
C ARG A 184 19.40 4.08 -8.67
N ASP A 185 19.92 5.24 -9.03
CA ASP A 185 19.76 6.46 -8.25
C ASP A 185 18.32 6.97 -8.16
N GLY A 186 18.06 7.84 -7.19
CA GLY A 186 16.79 8.55 -7.04
C GLY A 186 15.75 7.87 -6.16
N VAL A 187 16.03 6.67 -5.62
CA VAL A 187 15.19 6.05 -4.59
C VAL A 187 15.31 6.84 -3.30
N ARG A 188 14.16 7.26 -2.75
CA ARG A 188 14.11 7.99 -1.48
C ARG A 188 13.32 7.18 -0.46
N ALA A 189 14.02 6.60 0.49
CA ALA A 189 13.41 5.86 1.60
C ALA A 189 12.72 6.79 2.62
N ALA A 190 11.81 6.22 3.41
CA ALA A 190 11.25 6.88 4.59
C ALA A 190 12.39 7.51 5.43
N PRO A 191 12.19 8.74 5.93
CA PRO A 191 10.95 9.50 6.08
C PRO A 191 10.55 10.35 4.86
N HIS A 192 11.10 10.08 3.69
CA HIS A 192 10.65 10.69 2.45
C HIS A 192 9.52 9.86 1.85
N GLY A 193 8.51 10.54 1.31
CA GLY A 193 7.44 9.96 0.55
C GLY A 193 7.05 10.88 -0.59
N TYR A 194 6.23 10.39 -1.51
CA TYR A 194 5.66 11.25 -2.53
C TYR A 194 4.24 10.84 -2.87
N GLN A 195 3.48 11.80 -3.33
CA GLN A 195 2.12 11.62 -3.85
C GLN A 195 2.05 12.23 -5.23
N PHE A 196 1.62 11.45 -6.20
CA PHE A 196 1.29 11.91 -7.54
C PHE A 196 -0.23 11.88 -7.70
N ASP A 197 -0.79 12.98 -8.18
CA ASP A 197 -2.22 13.11 -8.45
C ASP A 197 -2.43 13.57 -9.89
N ALA A 198 -2.98 12.68 -10.71
CA ALA A 198 -3.18 12.92 -12.13
C ALA A 198 -4.31 13.92 -12.41
N TYR A 199 -5.34 13.97 -11.55
CA TYR A 199 -6.43 14.95 -11.72
C TYR A 199 -5.92 16.38 -11.58
N ARG A 200 -4.95 16.58 -10.66
CA ARG A 200 -4.31 17.89 -10.43
C ARG A 200 -3.04 18.11 -11.24
N ASN A 201 -2.55 17.11 -11.98
CA ASN A 201 -1.24 17.11 -12.62
C ASN A 201 -0.12 17.53 -11.65
N ARG A 202 -0.14 16.97 -10.43
CA ARG A 202 0.73 17.41 -9.35
C ARG A 202 1.49 16.25 -8.71
N LEU A 203 2.82 16.44 -8.61
CA LEU A 203 3.70 15.61 -7.79
C LEU A 203 4.14 16.40 -6.56
N VAL A 204 3.89 15.86 -5.38
CA VAL A 204 4.36 16.43 -4.11
C VAL A 204 5.29 15.42 -3.45
N ARG A 205 6.49 15.89 -3.11
CA ARG A 205 7.44 15.15 -2.27
C ARG A 205 7.30 15.64 -0.84
N THR A 206 7.31 14.72 0.09
CA THR A 206 7.19 15.02 1.52
C THR A 206 8.42 14.49 2.25
N TRP A 207 8.77 15.18 3.32
CA TRP A 207 9.80 14.76 4.26
C TRP A 207 9.23 14.89 5.67
N ARG A 208 9.17 13.76 6.38
CA ARG A 208 8.53 13.66 7.70
C ARG A 208 9.44 12.92 8.67
N PRO A 209 10.58 13.55 9.10
CA PRO A 209 11.46 12.95 10.09
C PRO A 209 10.66 12.60 11.35
N GLY A 210 10.84 11.36 11.83
CA GLY A 210 10.04 10.79 12.92
C GLY A 210 8.64 10.30 12.49
N GLY A 211 8.33 10.29 11.18
CA GLY A 211 7.05 9.77 10.67
C GLY A 211 5.85 10.47 11.31
N ASN A 212 4.92 9.71 11.88
CA ASN A 212 3.74 10.25 12.56
C ASN A 212 4.05 10.97 13.90
N ARG A 213 5.28 10.89 14.40
CA ARG A 213 5.75 11.73 15.54
C ARG A 213 6.15 13.13 15.10
N ASN A 214 6.29 13.38 13.79
CA ASN A 214 6.60 14.72 13.27
C ASN A 214 5.54 15.74 13.73
N PRO A 215 5.93 16.96 14.15
CA PRO A 215 4.98 17.96 14.64
C PRO A 215 3.83 18.26 13.66
N ILE A 216 4.12 18.35 12.37
CA ILE A 216 3.11 18.59 11.31
C ILE A 216 2.12 17.42 11.26
N GLN A 217 2.62 16.17 11.30
CA GLN A 217 1.77 14.98 11.31
C GLN A 217 0.92 14.89 12.57
N ARG A 218 1.45 15.24 13.73
CA ARG A 218 0.70 15.28 14.98
C ARG A 218 -0.46 16.27 14.92
N ILE A 219 -0.26 17.43 14.30
CA ILE A 219 -1.33 18.41 14.09
C ILE A 219 -2.39 17.83 13.12
N ALA A 220 -1.97 17.22 12.01
CA ALA A 220 -2.88 16.59 11.06
C ALA A 220 -3.71 15.48 11.70
N LEU A 221 -3.09 14.60 12.49
CA LEU A 221 -3.76 13.55 13.26
C LEU A 221 -4.75 14.14 14.29
N TRP A 222 -4.39 15.19 14.98
CA TRP A 222 -5.28 15.86 15.94
C TRP A 222 -6.52 16.46 15.24
N ILE A 223 -6.35 17.07 14.06
CA ILE A 223 -7.47 17.59 13.25
C ILE A 223 -8.37 16.43 12.80
N ALA A 224 -7.79 15.35 12.27
CA ALA A 224 -8.53 14.19 11.81
C ALA A 224 -9.38 13.55 12.92
N ARG A 225 -8.81 13.34 14.12
CA ARG A 225 -9.55 12.82 15.29
C ARG A 225 -10.73 13.72 15.67
N ARG A 226 -10.55 15.05 15.62
CA ARG A 226 -11.64 15.98 15.90
C ARG A 226 -12.77 15.96 14.87
N GLN A 227 -12.43 15.67 13.62
CA GLN A 227 -13.44 15.56 12.56
C GLN A 227 -14.25 14.28 12.72
N LEU A 228 -13.59 13.15 12.99
CA LEU A 228 -14.26 11.87 13.25
C LEU A 228 -15.20 11.92 14.46
N ASN A 229 -14.79 12.52 15.55
CA ASN A 229 -15.63 12.67 16.75
C ASN A 229 -16.85 13.59 16.58
N ARG A 230 -17.00 14.25 15.41
CA ARG A 230 -18.13 15.13 15.10
C ARG A 230 -19.13 14.52 14.10
N MET A 231 -18.78 13.40 13.52
CA MET A 231 -19.62 12.62 12.61
C MET A 231 -20.40 11.55 13.38
#